data_5b167b61db5608eef68954651138ee32
#
_entry.id   5b167b61db5608eef68954651138ee32
#
_cell.length_a   1.000
_cell.length_b   1.000
_cell.length_c   1.000
_cell.angle_alpha   90.00
_cell.angle_beta   90.00
_cell.angle_gamma   90.00
#
_symmetry.space_group_name_H-M   'P 1'
#
loop_
_entity.id
_entity.type
_entity.pdbx_description
1 polymer ?
#
loop_
_entity_poly.entity_id
_entity_poly.type
_entity_poly.pdbx_seq_one_letter_code
_entity_poly.pdbx_strand_id
1 'polypeptide(L)'
;MIAVAIPTYNRGVIVVQTVERLLALDPPPDTIIVVDQSAEQNEPLARWHREGRIQLIRLDAPSIPRAMNEALLATSATIVLYLDDDVEPASGMIAAHIQAQAAEETWAVVGQILQPGEEPRHFEQPEDDLEFHFNHDRGRFVANVMAGNLSVKREHAIAAGGFDENFVGAGYRFETDFALRLIAAGGRIWFSPEATLRHLKLATGGLRSYGDHRSSPSPAHSVGDYYFAIHHRRPLWRYTLRRIRRNVITRYHLGHLWTVPTKLIGELRGLLLARRLARQGRKLIRRPPEMAREPSAFH
;
A
#
# COMPACT_ATOMS: atom_id res chain seq x y z
N MET A 1 -0.93 -0.31 21.58
CA MET A 1 0.42 -0.29 20.95
C MET A 1 0.29 -0.14 19.44
N ILE A 2 1.12 0.71 18.84
CA ILE A 2 1.19 0.94 17.39
C ILE A 2 2.60 0.66 16.86
N ALA A 3 2.72 -0.22 15.86
CA ALA A 3 3.96 -0.45 15.12
C ALA A 3 3.88 0.26 13.78
N VAL A 4 4.92 1.01 13.43
CA VAL A 4 5.07 1.60 12.09
C VAL A 4 5.84 0.63 11.21
N ALA A 5 5.32 0.32 10.02
CA ALA A 5 5.90 -0.59 9.04
C ALA A 5 6.27 0.16 7.76
N ILE A 6 7.54 0.09 7.35
CA ILE A 6 8.07 0.82 6.19
C ILE A 6 8.69 -0.19 5.21
N PRO A 7 7.99 -0.58 4.13
CA PRO A 7 8.62 -1.29 3.03
C PRO A 7 9.53 -0.33 2.26
N THR A 8 10.76 -0.75 1.96
CA THR A 8 11.71 0.08 1.19
C THR A 8 12.44 -0.74 0.14
N TYR A 9 12.79 -0.10 -0.97
CA TYR A 9 13.56 -0.71 -2.06
C TYR A 9 14.42 0.33 -2.78
N ASN A 10 15.75 0.22 -2.67
CA ASN A 10 16.74 1.08 -3.31
C ASN A 10 16.54 2.58 -3.01
N ARG A 11 16.26 2.93 -1.73
CA ARG A 11 16.01 4.31 -1.28
C ARG A 11 17.17 4.94 -0.51
N GLY A 12 18.20 4.18 -0.17
CA GLY A 12 19.45 4.68 0.44
C GLY A 12 19.20 5.59 1.65
N VAL A 13 19.64 6.86 1.55
CA VAL A 13 19.53 7.86 2.61
C VAL A 13 18.09 8.29 2.91
N ILE A 14 17.18 8.13 1.97
CA ILE A 14 15.82 8.67 2.09
C ILE A 14 15.03 7.94 3.18
N VAL A 15 15.05 6.61 3.17
CA VAL A 15 14.40 5.82 4.23
C VAL A 15 15.00 6.12 5.60
N VAL A 16 16.30 6.40 5.67
CA VAL A 16 16.98 6.83 6.91
C VAL A 16 16.36 8.11 7.45
N GLN A 17 16.20 9.13 6.60
CA GLN A 17 15.57 10.40 6.97
C GLN A 17 14.12 10.22 7.44
N THR A 18 13.35 9.36 6.77
CA THR A 18 11.97 9.04 7.19
C THR A 18 11.95 8.39 8.58
N VAL A 19 12.85 7.42 8.84
CA VAL A 19 12.98 6.79 10.16
C VAL A 19 13.42 7.79 11.23
N GLU A 20 14.37 8.69 10.93
CA GLU A 20 14.78 9.76 11.85
C GLU A 20 13.64 10.67 12.26
N ARG A 21 12.79 11.07 11.30
CA ARG A 21 11.59 11.88 11.57
C ARG A 21 10.62 11.14 12.48
N LEU A 22 10.39 9.84 12.26
CA LEU A 22 9.51 9.03 13.09
C LEU A 22 10.04 8.85 14.51
N LEU A 23 11.36 8.66 14.68
CA LEU A 23 12.01 8.57 15.98
C LEU A 23 11.99 9.90 16.75
N ALA A 24 11.82 11.03 16.05
CA ALA A 24 11.75 12.37 16.63
C ALA A 24 10.30 12.82 16.93
N LEU A 25 9.27 12.03 16.60
CA LEU A 25 7.90 12.35 16.98
C LEU A 25 7.71 12.28 18.50
N ASP A 26 6.75 13.06 19.00
CA ASP A 26 6.35 13.04 20.41
C ASP A 26 4.81 12.87 20.51
N PRO A 27 4.33 11.72 21.01
CA PRO A 27 5.10 10.50 21.30
C PRO A 27 5.59 9.78 20.02
N PRO A 28 6.72 9.08 20.11
CA PRO A 28 7.18 8.23 19.02
C PRO A 28 6.31 6.98 18.90
N PRO A 29 6.33 6.25 17.77
CA PRO A 29 5.68 4.94 17.66
C PRO A 29 6.34 3.93 18.62
N ASP A 30 5.57 2.96 19.12
CA ASP A 30 6.08 1.92 20.02
C ASP A 30 7.16 1.03 19.37
N THR A 31 7.07 0.84 18.07
CA THR A 31 8.03 0.07 17.28
C THR A 31 8.08 0.58 15.84
N ILE A 32 9.27 0.62 15.25
CA ILE A 32 9.47 0.87 13.82
C ILE A 32 10.05 -0.39 13.18
N ILE A 33 9.39 -0.90 12.15
CA ILE A 33 9.78 -2.08 11.39
C ILE A 33 10.11 -1.63 9.97
N VAL A 34 11.36 -1.75 9.57
CA VAL A 34 11.79 -1.48 8.20
C VAL A 34 11.96 -2.82 7.48
N VAL A 35 11.25 -2.99 6.36
CA VAL A 35 11.40 -4.17 5.50
C VAL A 35 12.16 -3.77 4.25
N ASP A 36 13.46 -4.01 4.28
CA ASP A 36 14.39 -3.62 3.21
C ASP A 36 14.55 -4.74 2.18
N GLN A 37 14.23 -4.40 0.94
CA GLN A 37 14.25 -5.28 -0.22
C GLN A 37 15.43 -4.97 -1.16
N SER A 38 16.33 -4.07 -0.75
CA SER A 38 17.48 -3.64 -1.54
C SER A 38 18.57 -4.73 -1.56
N ALA A 39 19.32 -4.83 -2.64
CA ALA A 39 20.45 -5.76 -2.71
C ALA A 39 21.57 -5.36 -1.74
N GLU A 40 21.88 -4.07 -1.66
CA GLU A 40 22.89 -3.53 -0.76
C GLU A 40 22.31 -3.27 0.63
N GLN A 41 23.13 -3.51 1.65
CA GLN A 41 22.77 -3.23 3.03
C GLN A 41 22.84 -1.73 3.31
N ASN A 42 21.81 -1.20 3.96
CA ASN A 42 21.79 0.17 4.46
C ASN A 42 22.41 0.18 5.87
N GLU A 43 23.66 0.65 6.00
CA GLU A 43 24.41 0.57 7.26
C GLU A 43 23.77 1.41 8.40
N PRO A 44 23.25 2.62 8.22
CA PRO A 44 22.46 3.31 9.25
C PRO A 44 21.31 2.48 9.80
N LEU A 45 20.51 1.84 8.95
CA LEU A 45 19.39 0.98 9.39
C LEU A 45 19.88 -0.26 10.14
N ALA A 46 20.97 -0.89 9.65
CA ALA A 46 21.57 -2.04 10.29
C ALA A 46 22.13 -1.69 11.68
N ARG A 47 22.75 -0.51 11.82
CA ARG A 47 23.20 0.01 13.12
C ARG A 47 22.05 0.21 14.09
N TRP A 48 20.98 0.91 13.68
CA TRP A 48 19.81 1.13 14.54
C TRP A 48 19.10 -0.16 14.94
N HIS A 49 19.13 -1.17 14.07
CA HIS A 49 18.62 -2.50 14.42
C HIS A 49 19.46 -3.15 15.53
N ARG A 50 20.81 -3.11 15.41
CA ARG A 50 21.71 -3.61 16.47
C ARG A 50 21.57 -2.85 17.80
N GLU A 51 21.26 -1.56 17.74
CA GLU A 51 20.99 -0.71 18.90
C GLU A 51 19.56 -0.92 19.48
N GLY A 52 18.73 -1.75 18.87
CA GLY A 52 17.35 -2.00 19.31
C GLY A 52 16.37 -0.83 19.08
N ARG A 53 16.75 0.16 18.27
CA ARG A 53 15.92 1.35 17.98
C ARG A 53 14.85 1.06 16.92
N ILE A 54 15.10 0.13 16.04
CA ILE A 54 14.17 -0.35 15.00
C ILE A 54 14.29 -1.86 14.85
N GLN A 55 13.30 -2.48 14.22
CA GLN A 55 13.42 -3.82 13.68
C GLN A 55 13.69 -3.74 12.18
N LEU A 56 14.75 -4.42 11.70
CA LEU A 56 15.09 -4.50 10.28
C LEU A 56 14.89 -5.92 9.78
N ILE A 57 14.05 -6.06 8.75
CA ILE A 57 13.80 -7.31 8.04
C ILE A 57 14.37 -7.17 6.64
N ARG A 58 15.14 -8.16 6.18
CA ARG A 58 15.69 -8.20 4.82
C ARG A 58 14.94 -9.19 3.96
N LEU A 59 14.54 -8.77 2.75
CA LEU A 59 13.96 -9.67 1.75
C LEU A 59 14.91 -9.80 0.56
N ASP A 60 14.88 -10.98 -0.04
CA ASP A 60 15.72 -11.38 -1.18
C ASP A 60 15.21 -10.88 -2.54
N ALA A 61 13.94 -10.48 -2.60
CA ALA A 61 13.30 -10.00 -3.83
C ALA A 61 12.24 -8.93 -3.53
N PRO A 62 12.12 -7.90 -4.39
CA PRO A 62 11.17 -6.81 -4.18
C PRO A 62 9.73 -7.27 -4.41
N SER A 63 8.88 -7.07 -3.40
CA SER A 63 7.43 -7.26 -3.44
C SER A 63 6.78 -6.45 -2.33
N ILE A 64 6.08 -5.38 -2.67
CA ILE A 64 5.41 -4.52 -1.68
C ILE A 64 4.42 -5.33 -0.83
N PRO A 65 3.49 -6.13 -1.40
CA PRO A 65 2.56 -6.90 -0.57
C PRO A 65 3.26 -7.88 0.38
N ARG A 66 4.34 -8.55 -0.07
CA ARG A 66 5.12 -9.44 0.78
C ARG A 66 5.80 -8.67 1.92
N ALA A 67 6.42 -7.53 1.62
CA ALA A 67 7.07 -6.71 2.65
C ALA A 67 6.08 -6.23 3.72
N MET A 68 4.87 -5.84 3.31
CA MET A 68 3.81 -5.46 4.24
C MET A 68 3.31 -6.64 5.08
N ASN A 69 3.18 -7.83 4.50
CA ASN A 69 2.82 -9.04 5.21
C ASN A 69 3.90 -9.45 6.23
N GLU A 70 5.19 -9.40 5.86
CA GLU A 70 6.29 -9.69 6.78
C GLU A 70 6.28 -8.74 7.98
N ALA A 71 6.07 -7.44 7.76
CA ALA A 71 5.94 -6.48 8.86
C ALA A 71 4.71 -6.78 9.74
N LEU A 72 3.56 -7.14 9.14
CA LEU A 72 2.33 -7.48 9.86
C LEU A 72 2.53 -8.69 10.80
N LEU A 73 3.30 -9.66 10.34
CA LEU A 73 3.58 -10.89 11.10
C LEU A 73 4.69 -10.71 12.16
N ALA A 74 5.62 -9.78 11.93
CA ALA A 74 6.79 -9.56 12.78
C ALA A 74 6.50 -8.79 14.07
N THR A 75 5.29 -8.28 14.27
CA THR A 75 4.92 -7.51 15.46
C THR A 75 3.77 -8.14 16.24
N SER A 76 3.69 -7.87 17.53
CA SER A 76 2.53 -8.14 18.39
C SER A 76 1.69 -6.90 18.68
N ALA A 77 2.01 -5.73 18.10
CA ALA A 77 1.25 -4.51 18.27
C ALA A 77 -0.20 -4.69 17.78
N THR A 78 -1.16 -4.08 18.46
CA THR A 78 -2.58 -4.16 18.10
C THR A 78 -2.92 -3.41 16.83
N ILE A 79 -2.14 -2.34 16.53
CA ILE A 79 -2.26 -1.51 15.33
C ILE A 79 -0.95 -1.57 14.55
N VAL A 80 -1.02 -1.78 13.24
CA VAL A 80 0.11 -1.63 12.31
C VAL A 80 -0.17 -0.47 11.38
N LEU A 81 0.71 0.53 11.39
CA LEU A 81 0.66 1.70 10.51
C LEU A 81 1.70 1.53 9.40
N TYR A 82 1.25 1.37 8.18
CA TYR A 82 2.09 1.34 6.99
C TYR A 82 2.38 2.75 6.50
N LEU A 83 3.62 3.04 6.21
CA LEU A 83 4.10 4.29 5.65
C LEU A 83 5.01 4.03 4.45
N ASP A 84 5.00 4.94 3.47
CA ASP A 84 6.03 4.97 2.44
C ASP A 84 7.39 5.39 3.02
N ASP A 85 8.45 5.08 2.31
CA ASP A 85 9.84 5.34 2.73
C ASP A 85 10.32 6.78 2.43
N ASP A 86 9.48 7.60 1.79
CA ASP A 86 9.76 9.00 1.40
C ASP A 86 8.67 9.97 1.87
N VAL A 87 8.41 9.96 3.19
CA VAL A 87 7.35 10.78 3.81
C VAL A 87 7.85 11.69 4.92
N GLU A 88 7.10 12.76 5.15
CA GLU A 88 7.23 13.66 6.30
C GLU A 88 5.94 13.61 7.12
N PRO A 89 5.92 12.86 8.24
CA PRO A 89 4.76 12.77 9.12
C PRO A 89 4.55 14.08 9.87
N ALA A 90 3.29 14.51 10.01
CA ALA A 90 2.94 15.60 10.94
C ALA A 90 3.07 15.12 12.40
N SER A 91 3.34 16.03 13.33
CA SER A 91 3.58 15.72 14.75
C SER A 91 2.44 14.94 15.41
N GLY A 92 1.18 15.22 15.03
CA GLY A 92 -0.01 14.55 15.58
C GLY A 92 -0.45 13.27 14.85
N MET A 93 0.24 12.84 13.79
CA MET A 93 -0.20 11.77 12.90
C MET A 93 -0.44 10.43 13.64
N ILE A 94 0.49 10.02 14.51
CA ILE A 94 0.38 8.77 15.28
C ILE A 94 -0.85 8.81 16.21
N ALA A 95 -1.01 9.90 16.93
CA ALA A 95 -2.15 10.09 17.84
C ALA A 95 -3.49 10.08 17.09
N ALA A 96 -3.56 10.71 15.92
CA ALA A 96 -4.75 10.73 15.07
C ALA A 96 -5.13 9.32 14.57
N HIS A 97 -4.15 8.51 14.18
CA HIS A 97 -4.41 7.11 13.83
C HIS A 97 -4.94 6.30 15.02
N ILE A 98 -4.32 6.42 16.19
CA ILE A 98 -4.77 5.73 17.41
C ILE A 98 -6.19 6.14 17.78
N GLN A 99 -6.50 7.43 17.77
CA GLN A 99 -7.83 7.95 18.08
C GLN A 99 -8.89 7.44 17.10
N ALA A 100 -8.61 7.47 15.80
CA ALA A 100 -9.55 7.02 14.78
C ALA A 100 -9.76 5.48 14.83
N GLN A 101 -8.79 4.71 15.30
CA GLN A 101 -8.88 3.25 15.51
C GLN A 101 -9.66 2.85 16.77
N ALA A 102 -10.02 3.80 17.66
CA ALA A 102 -10.69 3.49 18.91
C ALA A 102 -12.13 2.95 18.71
N ALA A 103 -12.80 3.31 17.62
CA ALA A 103 -14.12 2.75 17.29
C ALA A 103 -13.98 1.27 16.89
N GLU A 104 -14.87 0.43 17.44
CA GLU A 104 -14.82 -1.04 17.26
C GLU A 104 -14.98 -1.42 15.79
N GLU A 105 -15.94 -0.79 15.10
CA GLU A 105 -16.21 -1.04 13.67
C GLU A 105 -15.11 -0.55 12.72
N THR A 106 -14.20 0.32 13.18
CA THR A 106 -13.09 0.83 12.38
C THR A 106 -11.94 -0.16 12.41
N TRP A 107 -11.76 -0.92 11.33
CA TRP A 107 -10.68 -1.91 11.22
C TRP A 107 -9.44 -1.35 10.53
N ALA A 108 -9.60 -0.29 9.77
CA ALA A 108 -8.51 0.44 9.14
C ALA A 108 -8.76 1.95 9.13
N VAL A 109 -7.69 2.72 9.17
CA VAL A 109 -7.69 4.17 9.01
C VAL A 109 -6.69 4.54 7.94
N VAL A 110 -7.15 5.23 6.89
CA VAL A 110 -6.24 5.86 5.93
C VAL A 110 -6.13 7.35 6.26
N GLY A 111 -4.91 7.83 6.40
CA GLY A 111 -4.62 9.22 6.70
C GLY A 111 -4.56 10.10 5.45
N GLN A 112 -4.54 11.40 5.67
CA GLN A 112 -4.35 12.38 4.61
C GLN A 112 -2.91 12.32 4.07
N ILE A 113 -2.79 12.34 2.73
CA ILE A 113 -1.51 12.35 2.02
C ILE A 113 -1.48 13.56 1.11
N LEU A 114 -0.58 14.49 1.38
CA LEU A 114 -0.36 15.68 0.57
C LEU A 114 0.84 15.45 -0.35
N GLN A 115 0.61 15.46 -1.66
CA GLN A 115 1.67 15.42 -2.66
C GLN A 115 2.41 16.77 -2.71
N PRO A 116 3.61 16.86 -3.31
CA PRO A 116 4.32 18.14 -3.44
C PRO A 116 3.44 19.20 -4.09
N GLY A 117 3.24 20.33 -3.41
CA GLY A 117 2.40 21.45 -3.85
C GLY A 117 0.90 21.24 -3.68
N GLU A 118 0.46 20.13 -3.10
CA GLU A 118 -0.95 19.93 -2.74
C GLU A 118 -1.26 20.51 -1.36
N GLU A 119 -2.50 20.99 -1.23
CA GLU A 119 -3.12 21.41 0.03
C GLU A 119 -4.42 20.62 0.25
N PRO A 120 -4.92 20.54 1.48
CA PRO A 120 -6.22 19.94 1.76
C PRO A 120 -7.32 20.58 0.91
N ARG A 121 -8.20 19.77 0.35
CA ARG A 121 -9.29 20.23 -0.51
C ARG A 121 -10.63 19.64 -0.10
N HIS A 122 -11.66 20.46 -0.20
CA HIS A 122 -13.04 19.99 -0.06
C HIS A 122 -13.55 19.41 -1.38
N PHE A 123 -14.21 18.26 -1.31
CA PHE A 123 -14.88 17.61 -2.44
C PHE A 123 -16.37 17.48 -2.10
N GLU A 124 -17.23 18.16 -2.86
CA GLU A 124 -18.68 18.19 -2.59
C GLU A 124 -19.40 16.91 -3.04
N GLN A 125 -18.86 16.18 -4.01
CA GLN A 125 -19.48 14.97 -4.54
C GLN A 125 -18.84 13.71 -3.98
N PRO A 126 -19.61 12.63 -3.78
CA PRO A 126 -19.04 11.33 -3.46
C PRO A 126 -18.16 10.90 -4.63
N GLU A 127 -16.90 10.65 -4.34
CA GLU A 127 -15.96 10.11 -5.31
C GLU A 127 -16.26 8.62 -5.56
N ASP A 128 -15.92 8.13 -6.76
CA ASP A 128 -15.91 6.69 -7.04
C ASP A 128 -15.00 6.01 -6.00
N ASP A 129 -15.52 4.98 -5.33
CA ASP A 129 -14.81 4.22 -4.27
C ASP A 129 -13.41 3.75 -4.67
N LEU A 130 -13.13 3.67 -5.97
CA LEU A 130 -11.82 3.29 -6.50
C LEU A 130 -10.88 4.47 -6.81
N GLU A 131 -11.35 5.71 -6.75
CA GLU A 131 -10.61 6.92 -7.12
C GLU A 131 -10.68 8.02 -6.04
N PHE A 132 -10.62 7.63 -4.77
CA PHE A 132 -10.63 8.56 -3.65
C PHE A 132 -9.37 9.45 -3.64
N HIS A 133 -9.55 10.76 -3.41
CA HIS A 133 -8.46 11.72 -3.26
C HIS A 133 -8.04 11.85 -1.79
N PHE A 134 -6.84 11.37 -1.47
CA PHE A 134 -6.34 11.31 -0.09
C PHE A 134 -5.89 12.67 0.47
N ASN A 135 -6.09 13.77 -0.26
CA ASN A 135 -5.93 15.14 0.24
C ASN A 135 -7.26 15.81 0.65
N HIS A 136 -8.33 15.00 0.88
CA HIS A 136 -9.62 15.51 1.35
C HIS A 136 -9.47 16.17 2.75
N ASP A 137 -10.30 17.20 3.04
CA ASP A 137 -10.26 17.97 4.30
C ASP A 137 -11.24 17.49 5.38
N ARG A 138 -12.07 16.47 5.09
CA ARG A 138 -13.06 15.95 6.03
C ARG A 138 -12.99 14.44 6.19
N GLY A 139 -13.13 13.99 7.45
CA GLY A 139 -13.23 12.58 7.79
C GLY A 139 -14.49 11.93 7.23
N ARG A 140 -14.36 10.69 6.74
CA ARG A 140 -15.46 9.90 6.20
C ARG A 140 -15.10 8.42 6.08
N PHE A 141 -16.13 7.56 5.98
CA PHE A 141 -15.88 6.17 5.59
C PHE A 141 -15.62 6.06 4.09
N VAL A 142 -14.63 5.23 3.76
CA VAL A 142 -14.16 5.03 2.38
C VAL A 142 -14.04 3.55 2.06
N ALA A 143 -14.00 3.22 0.76
CA ALA A 143 -13.82 1.83 0.28
C ALA A 143 -12.44 1.61 -0.38
N ASN A 144 -11.57 2.60 -0.36
CA ASN A 144 -10.22 2.50 -0.90
C ASN A 144 -9.19 3.04 0.09
N VAL A 145 -7.95 2.55 -0.01
CA VAL A 145 -6.84 2.96 0.86
C VAL A 145 -5.58 3.22 0.03
N MET A 146 -4.64 3.94 0.63
CA MET A 146 -3.28 4.13 0.15
C MET A 146 -2.31 3.69 1.26
N ALA A 147 -1.52 2.68 0.98
CA ALA A 147 -0.63 2.06 1.97
C ALA A 147 0.48 2.99 2.48
N GLY A 148 0.74 4.08 1.77
CA GLY A 148 1.66 5.13 2.22
C GLY A 148 1.23 5.88 3.49
N ASN A 149 -0.02 5.70 3.96
CA ASN A 149 -0.53 6.22 5.24
C ASN A 149 -1.76 5.41 5.70
N LEU A 150 -1.56 4.15 6.04
CA LEU A 150 -2.62 3.20 6.37
C LEU A 150 -2.37 2.50 7.69
N SER A 151 -3.21 2.73 8.71
CA SER A 151 -3.21 1.87 9.90
C SER A 151 -4.31 0.82 9.84
N VAL A 152 -4.02 -0.37 10.37
CA VAL A 152 -4.96 -1.50 10.44
C VAL A 152 -4.93 -2.14 11.83
N LYS A 153 -6.08 -2.59 12.31
CA LYS A 153 -6.14 -3.52 13.43
C LYS A 153 -5.51 -4.85 12.99
N ARG A 154 -4.39 -5.23 13.59
CA ARG A 154 -3.55 -6.33 13.16
C ARG A 154 -4.32 -7.65 13.03
N GLU A 155 -5.13 -7.98 14.01
CA GLU A 155 -5.93 -9.23 14.01
C GLU A 155 -6.89 -9.31 12.82
N HIS A 156 -7.59 -8.21 12.50
CA HIS A 156 -8.51 -8.16 11.37
C HIS A 156 -7.77 -8.19 10.03
N ALA A 157 -6.59 -7.56 9.92
CA ALA A 157 -5.76 -7.64 8.74
C ALA A 157 -5.28 -9.08 8.47
N ILE A 158 -4.82 -9.80 9.51
CA ILE A 158 -4.45 -11.22 9.43
C ILE A 158 -5.68 -12.08 9.10
N ALA A 159 -6.81 -11.83 9.74
CA ALA A 159 -8.05 -12.56 9.49
C ALA A 159 -8.56 -12.41 8.05
N ALA A 160 -8.38 -11.22 7.45
CA ALA A 160 -8.65 -10.96 6.05
C ALA A 160 -7.60 -11.56 5.08
N GLY A 161 -6.53 -12.19 5.62
CA GLY A 161 -5.47 -12.85 4.86
C GLY A 161 -4.32 -11.94 4.44
N GLY A 162 -4.18 -10.75 5.05
CA GLY A 162 -3.14 -9.77 4.70
C GLY A 162 -3.26 -9.28 3.26
N PHE A 163 -2.14 -8.87 2.69
CA PHE A 163 -2.06 -8.43 1.28
C PHE A 163 -1.82 -9.63 0.37
N ASP A 164 -2.49 -9.66 -0.79
CA ASP A 164 -2.32 -10.75 -1.78
C ASP A 164 -0.99 -10.57 -2.54
N GLU A 165 -0.03 -11.47 -2.30
CA GLU A 165 1.31 -11.40 -2.88
C GLU A 165 1.36 -11.71 -4.38
N ASN A 166 0.24 -12.08 -4.99
CA ASN A 166 0.12 -12.19 -6.45
C ASN A 166 -0.02 -10.82 -7.15
N PHE A 167 -0.15 -9.73 -6.41
CA PHE A 167 0.01 -8.38 -6.97
C PHE A 167 1.49 -8.09 -7.20
N VAL A 168 2.03 -8.66 -8.28
CA VAL A 168 3.45 -8.55 -8.66
C VAL A 168 3.73 -7.29 -9.49
N GLY A 169 5.01 -7.01 -9.73
CA GLY A 169 5.46 -5.82 -10.46
C GLY A 169 5.21 -4.55 -9.68
N ALA A 170 4.60 -3.55 -10.30
CA ALA A 170 4.27 -2.29 -9.65
C ALA A 170 3.16 -2.40 -8.58
N GLY A 171 2.57 -3.58 -8.39
CA GLY A 171 1.59 -3.85 -7.34
C GLY A 171 0.25 -3.11 -7.47
N TYR A 172 -0.04 -2.45 -8.59
CA TYR A 172 -1.27 -1.66 -8.72
C TYR A 172 -2.52 -2.39 -8.23
N ARG A 173 -3.36 -1.72 -7.43
CA ARG A 173 -4.62 -2.23 -6.85
C ARG A 173 -4.47 -3.26 -5.73
N PHE A 174 -3.29 -3.59 -5.24
CA PHE A 174 -3.15 -4.48 -4.09
C PHE A 174 -3.81 -3.92 -2.83
N GLU A 175 -3.73 -2.61 -2.65
CA GLU A 175 -4.36 -1.86 -1.55
C GLU A 175 -5.88 -1.88 -1.68
N THR A 176 -6.40 -1.60 -2.88
CA THR A 176 -7.84 -1.66 -3.18
C THR A 176 -8.41 -3.06 -2.96
N ASP A 177 -7.67 -4.10 -3.36
CA ASP A 177 -8.04 -5.49 -3.10
C ASP A 177 -8.13 -5.79 -1.60
N PHE A 178 -7.12 -5.36 -0.84
CA PHE A 178 -7.10 -5.52 0.61
C PHE A 178 -8.27 -4.79 1.27
N ALA A 179 -8.52 -3.53 0.90
CA ALA A 179 -9.63 -2.73 1.41
C ALA A 179 -10.99 -3.42 1.18
N LEU A 180 -11.25 -3.90 -0.04
CA LEU A 180 -12.50 -4.60 -0.36
C LEU A 180 -12.65 -5.92 0.39
N ARG A 181 -11.56 -6.66 0.65
CA ARG A 181 -11.60 -7.88 1.47
C ARG A 181 -11.87 -7.58 2.94
N LEU A 182 -11.31 -6.50 3.48
CA LEU A 182 -11.58 -6.03 4.84
C LEU A 182 -13.05 -5.65 5.01
N ILE A 183 -13.61 -4.90 4.07
CA ILE A 183 -15.02 -4.51 4.06
C ILE A 183 -15.94 -5.73 3.92
N ALA A 184 -15.60 -6.66 3.03
CA ALA A 184 -16.37 -7.90 2.85
C ALA A 184 -16.37 -8.80 4.11
N ALA A 185 -15.37 -8.66 4.97
CA ALA A 185 -15.28 -9.34 6.25
C ALA A 185 -16.04 -8.62 7.39
N GLY A 186 -16.68 -7.47 7.11
CA GLY A 186 -17.49 -6.71 8.07
C GLY A 186 -16.81 -5.44 8.62
N GLY A 187 -15.56 -5.16 8.26
CA GLY A 187 -14.83 -3.99 8.72
C GLY A 187 -15.24 -2.70 8.00
N ARG A 188 -14.98 -1.58 8.63
CA ARG A 188 -15.11 -0.23 8.04
C ARG A 188 -13.75 0.44 7.97
N ILE A 189 -13.56 1.28 6.99
CA ILE A 189 -12.33 2.04 6.78
C ILE A 189 -12.63 3.52 6.94
N TRP A 190 -11.96 4.17 7.89
CA TRP A 190 -12.10 5.59 8.13
C TRP A 190 -10.99 6.37 7.46
N PHE A 191 -11.33 7.43 6.71
CA PHE A 191 -10.37 8.43 6.28
C PHE A 191 -10.28 9.53 7.35
N SER A 192 -9.05 9.78 7.87
CA SER A 192 -8.78 10.83 8.87
C SER A 192 -7.89 11.90 8.25
N PRO A 193 -8.41 13.14 8.07
CA PRO A 193 -7.59 14.25 7.62
C PRO A 193 -6.59 14.73 8.69
N GLU A 194 -6.83 14.41 9.97
CA GLU A 194 -5.93 14.73 11.08
C GLU A 194 -4.65 13.86 11.06
N ALA A 195 -4.75 12.66 10.48
CA ALA A 195 -3.60 11.76 10.32
C ALA A 195 -2.79 12.13 9.07
N THR A 196 -2.20 13.32 9.06
CA THR A 196 -1.57 13.94 7.89
C THR A 196 -0.10 13.59 7.74
N LEU A 197 0.33 13.38 6.50
CA LEU A 197 1.73 13.39 6.09
C LEU A 197 1.93 14.09 4.74
N ARG A 198 3.18 14.51 4.48
CA ARG A 198 3.62 14.95 3.16
C ARG A 198 4.45 13.87 2.50
N HIS A 199 4.11 13.52 1.26
CA HIS A 199 4.85 12.57 0.44
C HIS A 199 5.87 13.31 -0.43
N LEU A 200 7.14 12.95 -0.36
CA LEU A 200 8.22 13.68 -1.05
C LEU A 200 8.28 13.40 -2.55
N LYS A 201 7.73 12.27 -2.99
CA LYS A 201 7.61 11.86 -4.40
C LYS A 201 8.93 11.89 -5.16
N LEU A 202 9.94 11.25 -4.63
CA LEU A 202 11.30 11.28 -5.17
C LEU A 202 11.44 10.61 -6.53
N ALA A 203 12.42 11.07 -7.31
CA ALA A 203 12.60 10.66 -8.71
C ALA A 203 13.18 9.24 -8.89
N THR A 204 13.80 8.63 -7.86
CA THR A 204 14.52 7.36 -7.93
C THR A 204 14.06 6.34 -6.90
N GLY A 205 14.25 5.06 -7.16
CA GLY A 205 13.91 3.94 -6.27
C GLY A 205 12.42 3.54 -6.30
N GLY A 206 12.05 2.57 -5.48
CA GLY A 206 10.68 2.07 -5.37
C GLY A 206 10.12 1.56 -6.70
N LEU A 207 8.87 1.85 -6.99
CA LEU A 207 8.16 1.41 -8.21
C LEU A 207 8.78 1.89 -9.52
N ARG A 208 9.62 2.93 -9.50
CA ARG A 208 10.30 3.46 -10.70
C ARG A 208 11.36 2.53 -11.25
N SER A 209 11.80 1.55 -10.46
CA SER A 209 12.69 0.48 -10.89
C SER A 209 12.09 -0.39 -12.00
N TYR A 210 10.77 -0.34 -12.23
CA TYR A 210 10.09 -1.06 -13.31
C TYR A 210 10.05 -0.31 -14.66
N GLY A 211 10.71 0.83 -14.77
CA GLY A 211 10.81 1.65 -15.99
C GLY A 211 9.61 2.58 -16.21
N ASP A 212 9.64 3.34 -17.33
CA ASP A 212 8.59 4.30 -17.65
C ASP A 212 7.28 3.56 -18.01
N HIS A 213 6.26 3.79 -17.20
CA HIS A 213 4.92 3.21 -17.36
C HIS A 213 4.25 3.60 -18.69
N ARG A 214 4.69 4.67 -19.38
CA ARG A 214 4.13 5.16 -20.65
C ARG A 214 4.64 4.40 -21.86
N SER A 215 5.87 3.88 -21.82
CA SER A 215 6.52 3.28 -22.99
C SER A 215 6.97 1.83 -22.81
N SER A 216 6.96 1.32 -21.58
CA SER A 216 7.48 -0.02 -21.27
C SER A 216 6.59 -1.14 -21.81
N PRO A 217 7.14 -2.17 -22.48
CA PRO A 217 6.43 -3.39 -22.85
C PRO A 217 6.33 -4.40 -21.68
N SER A 218 6.82 -4.02 -20.48
CA SER A 218 6.77 -4.84 -19.27
C SER A 218 5.32 -5.02 -18.78
N PRO A 219 4.92 -6.21 -18.33
CA PRO A 219 3.62 -6.42 -17.69
C PRO A 219 3.49 -5.74 -16.32
N ALA A 220 4.60 -5.29 -15.72
CA ALA A 220 4.65 -4.79 -14.33
C ALA A 220 3.64 -3.68 -14.03
N HIS A 221 3.34 -2.82 -15.03
CA HIS A 221 2.42 -1.69 -14.87
C HIS A 221 0.95 -2.02 -15.17
N SER A 222 0.63 -3.25 -15.54
CA SER A 222 -0.74 -3.63 -15.93
C SER A 222 -1.25 -4.90 -15.26
N VAL A 223 -0.35 -5.79 -14.85
CA VAL A 223 -0.73 -7.10 -14.27
C VAL A 223 -1.62 -6.98 -13.05
N GLY A 224 -1.30 -6.08 -12.10
CA GLY A 224 -2.07 -5.88 -10.88
C GLY A 224 -3.52 -5.44 -11.16
N ASP A 225 -3.70 -4.48 -12.07
CA ASP A 225 -5.02 -4.02 -12.47
C ASP A 225 -5.88 -5.14 -13.08
N TYR A 226 -5.31 -5.96 -13.98
CA TYR A 226 -6.05 -7.08 -14.58
C TYR A 226 -6.32 -8.20 -13.57
N TYR A 227 -5.36 -8.47 -12.67
CA TYR A 227 -5.54 -9.44 -11.60
C TYR A 227 -6.67 -9.03 -10.66
N PHE A 228 -6.71 -7.76 -10.27
CA PHE A 228 -7.80 -7.16 -9.50
C PHE A 228 -9.15 -7.33 -10.22
N ALA A 229 -9.22 -6.98 -11.51
CA ALA A 229 -10.46 -7.06 -12.28
C ALA A 229 -11.01 -8.50 -12.35
N ILE A 230 -10.13 -9.50 -12.47
CA ILE A 230 -10.52 -10.92 -12.49
C ILE A 230 -11.09 -11.34 -11.13
N HIS A 231 -10.39 -11.05 -10.02
CA HIS A 231 -10.81 -11.48 -8.68
C HIS A 231 -12.07 -10.79 -8.19
N HIS A 232 -12.29 -9.52 -8.57
CA HIS A 232 -13.49 -8.76 -8.22
C HIS A 232 -14.58 -8.84 -9.29
N ARG A 233 -14.51 -9.86 -10.20
CA ARG A 233 -15.52 -10.17 -11.22
C ARG A 233 -15.95 -8.96 -12.06
N ARG A 234 -15.03 -8.01 -12.28
CA ARG A 234 -15.28 -6.85 -13.14
C ARG A 234 -15.38 -7.30 -14.60
N PRO A 235 -16.30 -6.76 -15.42
CA PRO A 235 -16.39 -7.11 -16.85
C PRO A 235 -15.05 -6.81 -17.55
N LEU A 236 -14.23 -7.85 -17.81
CA LEU A 236 -12.84 -7.72 -18.21
C LEU A 236 -12.66 -6.91 -19.50
N TRP A 237 -13.59 -7.03 -20.43
CA TRP A 237 -13.55 -6.29 -21.69
C TRP A 237 -13.77 -4.77 -21.47
N ARG A 238 -14.72 -4.38 -20.58
CA ARG A 238 -14.96 -2.96 -20.21
C ARG A 238 -13.75 -2.40 -19.47
N TYR A 239 -13.19 -3.21 -18.59
CA TYR A 239 -12.01 -2.82 -17.81
C TYR A 239 -10.80 -2.61 -18.72
N THR A 240 -10.55 -3.53 -19.67
CA THR A 240 -9.50 -3.40 -20.68
C THR A 240 -9.69 -2.15 -21.54
N LEU A 241 -10.91 -1.91 -22.03
CA LEU A 241 -11.21 -0.74 -22.84
C LEU A 241 -10.96 0.58 -22.09
N ARG A 242 -11.41 0.65 -20.81
CA ARG A 242 -11.15 1.80 -19.92
C ARG A 242 -9.65 2.03 -19.72
N ARG A 243 -8.87 0.95 -19.51
CA ARG A 243 -7.41 1.03 -19.38
C ARG A 243 -6.73 1.52 -20.65
N ILE A 244 -7.11 1.00 -21.82
CA ILE A 244 -6.56 1.45 -23.10
C ILE A 244 -6.83 2.95 -23.29
N ARG A 245 -8.06 3.42 -23.05
CA ARG A 245 -8.37 4.85 -23.14
C ARG A 245 -7.54 5.69 -22.18
N ARG A 246 -7.34 5.24 -20.93
CA ARG A 246 -6.65 5.99 -19.88
C ARG A 246 -5.12 5.95 -20.00
N ASN A 247 -4.55 4.83 -20.44
CA ASN A 247 -3.10 4.58 -20.35
C ASN A 247 -2.41 4.44 -21.73
N VAL A 248 -3.16 4.31 -22.83
CA VAL A 248 -2.62 4.17 -24.17
C VAL A 248 -3.06 5.32 -25.07
N ILE A 249 -4.32 5.75 -25.00
CA ILE A 249 -4.82 6.88 -25.80
C ILE A 249 -4.69 8.18 -24.97
N THR A 250 -3.47 8.63 -24.76
CA THR A 250 -3.18 9.85 -23.98
C THR A 250 -2.52 10.91 -24.86
N ARG A 251 -2.51 12.18 -24.41
CA ARG A 251 -1.80 13.26 -25.10
C ARG A 251 -0.32 12.92 -25.37
N TYR A 252 0.33 12.21 -24.42
CA TYR A 252 1.70 11.76 -24.59
C TYR A 252 1.83 10.82 -25.79
N HIS A 253 0.97 9.79 -25.90
CA HIS A 253 1.02 8.80 -26.97
C HIS A 253 0.62 9.37 -28.33
N LEU A 254 -0.25 10.39 -28.37
CA LEU A 254 -0.55 11.12 -29.61
C LEU A 254 0.68 11.86 -30.16
N GLY A 255 1.55 12.35 -29.28
CA GLY A 255 2.84 12.96 -29.66
C GLY A 255 3.98 11.94 -29.88
N HIS A 256 3.80 10.66 -29.46
CA HIS A 256 4.83 9.63 -29.47
C HIS A 256 4.25 8.29 -29.96
N LEU A 257 3.70 8.28 -31.17
CA LEU A 257 2.96 7.14 -31.73
C LEU A 257 3.74 5.83 -31.71
N TRP A 258 5.08 5.89 -31.81
CA TRP A 258 5.95 4.69 -31.74
C TRP A 258 5.92 3.97 -30.38
N THR A 259 5.46 4.62 -29.31
CA THR A 259 5.31 4.01 -27.98
C THR A 259 4.01 3.23 -27.83
N VAL A 260 3.03 3.44 -28.68
CA VAL A 260 1.72 2.75 -28.62
C VAL A 260 1.85 1.23 -28.80
N PRO A 261 2.58 0.70 -29.80
CA PRO A 261 2.74 -0.76 -29.94
C PRO A 261 3.40 -1.40 -28.71
N THR A 262 4.46 -0.80 -28.18
CA THR A 262 5.16 -1.31 -26.99
C THR A 262 4.26 -1.31 -25.76
N LYS A 263 3.47 -0.26 -25.59
CA LYS A 263 2.50 -0.17 -24.51
C LYS A 263 1.38 -1.21 -24.63
N LEU A 264 0.85 -1.43 -25.82
CA LEU A 264 -0.16 -2.49 -26.08
C LEU A 264 0.40 -3.88 -25.79
N ILE A 265 1.66 -4.14 -26.13
CA ILE A 265 2.34 -5.40 -25.76
C ILE A 265 2.40 -5.53 -24.24
N GLY A 266 2.72 -4.47 -23.50
CA GLY A 266 2.72 -4.46 -22.03
C GLY A 266 1.33 -4.77 -21.45
N GLU A 267 0.27 -4.19 -22.00
CA GLU A 267 -1.12 -4.47 -21.60
C GLU A 267 -1.49 -5.96 -21.85
N LEU A 268 -1.18 -6.50 -23.03
CA LEU A 268 -1.44 -7.89 -23.35
C LEU A 268 -0.69 -8.86 -22.44
N ARG A 269 0.61 -8.64 -22.25
CA ARG A 269 1.44 -9.44 -21.34
C ARG A 269 0.91 -9.41 -19.91
N GLY A 270 0.49 -8.22 -19.43
CA GLY A 270 -0.11 -8.06 -18.12
C GLY A 270 -1.41 -8.83 -17.96
N LEU A 271 -2.30 -8.80 -18.98
CA LEU A 271 -3.54 -9.57 -18.98
C LEU A 271 -3.27 -11.10 -18.95
N LEU A 272 -2.32 -11.58 -19.74
CA LEU A 272 -1.97 -13.00 -19.78
C LEU A 272 -1.36 -13.47 -18.46
N LEU A 273 -0.45 -12.67 -17.89
CA LEU A 273 0.15 -12.96 -16.57
C LEU A 273 -0.91 -12.93 -15.46
N ALA A 274 -1.79 -11.95 -15.44
CA ALA A 274 -2.88 -11.86 -14.47
C ALA A 274 -3.80 -13.09 -14.52
N ARG A 275 -4.16 -13.58 -15.72
CA ARG A 275 -4.94 -14.80 -15.89
C ARG A 275 -4.20 -16.04 -15.36
N ARG A 276 -2.89 -16.12 -15.58
CA ARG A 276 -2.06 -17.21 -15.05
C ARG A 276 -2.04 -17.21 -13.51
N LEU A 277 -1.78 -16.04 -12.90
CA LEU A 277 -1.76 -15.88 -11.44
C LEU A 277 -3.15 -16.17 -10.83
N ALA A 278 -4.22 -15.68 -11.45
CA ALA A 278 -5.58 -15.92 -10.95
C ALA A 278 -5.97 -17.40 -10.95
N ARG A 279 -5.45 -18.21 -11.89
CA ARG A 279 -5.66 -19.68 -11.92
C ARG A 279 -4.95 -20.39 -10.76
N GLN A 280 -3.88 -19.82 -10.21
CA GLN A 280 -3.16 -20.36 -9.06
C GLN A 280 -3.86 -20.05 -7.72
N GLY A 281 -4.87 -19.19 -7.74
CA GLY A 281 -5.54 -18.69 -6.56
C GLY A 281 -4.80 -17.52 -5.89
N ARG A 282 -5.38 -16.96 -4.83
CA ARG A 282 -4.78 -15.88 -4.05
C ARG A 282 -3.61 -16.38 -3.20
N LYS A 283 -2.58 -15.55 -3.06
CA LYS A 283 -1.43 -15.82 -2.18
C LYS A 283 -1.55 -14.94 -0.93
N LEU A 284 -2.42 -15.36 -0.02
CA LEU A 284 -2.72 -14.68 1.24
C LEU A 284 -1.91 -15.27 2.39
N ILE A 285 -1.78 -14.51 3.49
CA ILE A 285 -1.28 -15.03 4.77
C ILE A 285 -2.18 -16.20 5.21
N ARG A 286 -1.58 -17.33 5.52
CA ARG A 286 -2.28 -18.45 6.16
C ARG A 286 -2.29 -18.21 7.67
N ARG A 287 -3.47 -18.26 8.30
CA ARG A 287 -3.56 -18.20 9.76
C ARG A 287 -2.66 -19.28 10.38
N PRO A 288 -1.80 -18.92 11.35
CA PRO A 288 -1.14 -19.94 12.17
C PRO A 288 -2.20 -20.82 12.84
N PRO A 289 -1.98 -22.14 12.97
CA PRO A 289 -2.95 -23.07 13.58
C PRO A 289 -3.38 -22.69 14.99
N GLU A 290 -2.56 -21.98 15.74
CA GLU A 290 -2.83 -21.55 17.12
C GLU A 290 -3.91 -20.46 17.23
N MET A 291 -4.06 -19.58 16.24
CA MET A 291 -5.11 -18.56 16.23
C MET A 291 -6.48 -19.08 15.76
N ALA A 292 -6.55 -20.32 15.31
CA ALA A 292 -7.79 -20.96 14.85
C ALA A 292 -8.62 -21.61 16.01
N ARG A 293 -8.15 -21.55 17.27
CA ARG A 293 -8.73 -22.31 18.39
C ARG A 293 -9.56 -21.52 19.39
N GLU A 294 -9.82 -20.24 19.18
CA GLU A 294 -10.83 -19.55 20.00
C GLU A 294 -12.17 -19.50 19.24
N PRO A 295 -13.15 -20.37 19.61
CA PRO A 295 -14.51 -20.13 19.18
C PRO A 295 -14.99 -18.87 19.88
N SER A 296 -15.49 -17.90 19.12
CA SER A 296 -16.21 -16.73 19.64
C SER A 296 -17.30 -17.19 20.62
N ALA A 297 -17.05 -17.10 21.91
CA ALA A 297 -18.07 -17.14 22.94
C ALA A 297 -18.81 -15.79 22.91
N PHE A 298 -19.76 -15.68 22.00
CA PHE A 298 -20.84 -14.70 22.10
C PHE A 298 -22.16 -15.46 22.11
N HIS A 299 -22.68 -15.59 23.30
CA HIS A 299 -24.09 -15.82 23.56
C HIS A 299 -24.80 -14.47 23.71
#